data_16adf33bda76af219278b4a11ae5d40a
#
_entry.id   16adf33bda76af219278b4a11ae5d40a
#
_cell.length_a   1.000
_cell.length_b   1.000
_cell.length_c   1.000
_cell.angle_alpha   90.00
_cell.angle_beta   90.00
_cell.angle_gamma   90.00
#
_symmetry.space_group_name_H-M   'P 1'
#
loop_
_entity.id
_entity.type
_entity.pdbx_description
1 polymer ?
#
loop_
_entity_poly.entity_id
_entity_poly.type
_entity_poly.pdbx_seq_one_letter_code
_entity_poly.pdbx_strand_id
1 'polypeptide(L)'
;MTITRSAFKGYVYQQQVLSFFIAIMDSKRDIREIEAENKVDHHFDDLRVVRDKEYYIQIKNYPQMTMDDIKIDDKNITIFNNKNKYNADNNNVIVVNSEHIETTTEFWGLRAALVNGIYVIPLTPDDIFNEMENMYFDDTRIRIILEYSYKLTVDAKFCCKLDDLPEFKTISMDLEDNTILVREIEVSNEKGCQFIIGKPGVGKSHYVNELNKKYSEAIVYRFWVGSQDLFIEKRLEFREFIKNLSFLIFKKPKLHSEAEILSKINRDKLTIIIDGLDHVENYKPRELERYFAFFEKVTNACVVILSRPLQYKINYPIYTLENWTQDETINYLNAAFTITNYSVTQRVYEITQGYPILVSFLANHYNLFGDINLETQIDAIDDYYELLLDNIDMKTALSIFMINSSFILKEEIPILLNNNMLSTIVLEFIRNYPYLFKEIDSRVSLIHDSFNTYLRNLKLPDDDLEYGRNHVFTSIMNQEFRYLSRFGTFSMTDYDKKNVIKKYSNLLIFNELMESHYDFDSIREFYFAIRDELENFQD
;
A
#
# COMPACT_ATOMS: atom_id res chain seq x y z
N MET A 1 17.79 -28.17 -8.20
CA MET A 1 17.09 -26.88 -8.44
C MET A 1 16.41 -26.99 -9.79
N THR A 2 15.09 -26.87 -9.88
CA THR A 2 14.40 -26.97 -11.16
C THR A 2 14.69 -25.73 -12.03
N ILE A 3 14.78 -25.91 -13.35
CA ILE A 3 15.02 -24.83 -14.34
C ILE A 3 14.03 -23.67 -14.12
N THR A 4 12.80 -23.97 -13.76
CA THR A 4 11.71 -23.03 -13.47
C THR A 4 12.01 -22.07 -12.31
N ARG A 5 12.55 -22.58 -11.20
CA ARG A 5 12.89 -21.75 -10.04
C ARG A 5 13.98 -20.75 -10.39
N SER A 6 14.93 -21.15 -11.23
CA SER A 6 15.98 -20.27 -11.73
C SER A 6 15.43 -19.17 -12.63
N ALA A 7 14.51 -19.50 -13.54
CA ALA A 7 13.87 -18.54 -14.44
C ALA A 7 13.02 -17.52 -13.66
N PHE A 8 12.22 -17.98 -12.69
CA PHE A 8 11.42 -17.09 -11.83
C PHE A 8 12.28 -16.12 -11.04
N LYS A 9 13.35 -16.60 -10.38
CA LYS A 9 14.29 -15.74 -9.67
C LYS A 9 14.98 -14.75 -10.60
N GLY A 10 15.27 -15.16 -11.83
CA GLY A 10 15.82 -14.27 -12.85
C GLY A 10 14.88 -13.12 -13.18
N TYR A 11 13.62 -13.43 -13.44
CA TYR A 11 12.59 -12.44 -13.76
C TYR A 11 12.34 -11.45 -12.60
N VAL A 12 12.18 -11.96 -11.36
CA VAL A 12 12.00 -11.11 -10.18
C VAL A 12 13.18 -10.15 -10.02
N TYR A 13 14.39 -10.64 -10.22
CA TYR A 13 15.58 -9.80 -10.14
C TYR A 13 15.62 -8.73 -11.24
N GLN A 14 15.23 -9.07 -12.48
CA GLN A 14 15.10 -8.08 -13.56
C GLN A 14 14.09 -6.97 -13.20
N GLN A 15 12.96 -7.34 -12.58
CA GLN A 15 11.97 -6.38 -12.11
C GLN A 15 12.52 -5.45 -11.01
N GLN A 16 13.26 -6.01 -10.06
CA GLN A 16 13.90 -5.21 -9.01
C GLN A 16 14.89 -4.22 -9.61
N VAL A 17 15.71 -4.64 -10.57
CA VAL A 17 16.67 -3.77 -11.27
C VAL A 17 15.94 -2.69 -12.07
N LEU A 18 14.87 -3.03 -12.80
CA LEU A 18 14.06 -2.04 -13.52
C LEU A 18 13.47 -1.00 -12.55
N SER A 19 12.91 -1.45 -11.43
CA SER A 19 12.36 -0.57 -10.40
C SER A 19 13.42 0.38 -9.85
N PHE A 20 14.63 -0.13 -9.64
CA PHE A 20 15.76 0.66 -9.17
C PHE A 20 16.15 1.76 -10.16
N PHE A 21 16.21 1.47 -11.47
CA PHE A 21 16.48 2.49 -12.48
C PHE A 21 15.36 3.52 -12.61
N ILE A 22 14.09 3.12 -12.44
CA ILE A 22 12.97 4.05 -12.36
C ILE A 22 13.10 4.93 -11.10
N ALA A 23 13.52 4.36 -9.97
CA ALA A 23 13.78 5.13 -8.76
C ALA A 23 14.89 6.16 -8.96
N ILE A 24 15.98 5.81 -9.64
CA ILE A 24 17.04 6.76 -10.02
C ILE A 24 16.46 7.85 -10.94
N MET A 25 15.68 7.48 -11.95
CA MET A 25 15.04 8.42 -12.88
C MET A 25 14.17 9.43 -12.14
N ASP A 26 13.36 8.98 -11.20
CA ASP A 26 12.49 9.84 -10.41
C ASP A 26 13.27 10.73 -9.43
N SER A 27 14.25 10.16 -8.70
CA SER A 27 14.97 10.89 -7.66
C SER A 27 16.01 11.87 -8.19
N LYS A 28 16.75 11.48 -9.22
CA LYS A 28 17.87 12.28 -9.76
C LYS A 28 17.49 13.12 -10.98
N ARG A 29 16.41 12.76 -11.69
CA ARG A 29 15.92 13.45 -12.89
C ARG A 29 16.95 13.55 -14.04
N ASP A 30 17.94 12.66 -14.07
CA ASP A 30 19.02 12.65 -15.05
C ASP A 30 18.93 11.52 -16.09
N ILE A 31 18.08 10.53 -15.85
CA ILE A 31 17.67 9.54 -16.84
C ILE A 31 16.43 10.07 -17.58
N ARG A 32 16.47 10.07 -18.92
CA ARG A 32 15.39 10.59 -19.77
C ARG A 32 14.41 9.54 -20.20
N GLU A 33 14.89 8.30 -20.41
CA GLU A 33 14.09 7.19 -20.92
C GLU A 33 14.67 5.86 -20.46
N ILE A 34 13.81 4.94 -20.14
CA ILE A 34 14.11 3.53 -19.84
C ILE A 34 13.21 2.67 -20.71
N GLU A 35 13.81 1.73 -21.44
CA GLU A 35 13.10 0.76 -22.25
C GLU A 35 13.50 -0.66 -21.80
N ALA A 36 12.53 -1.50 -21.45
CA ALA A 36 12.76 -2.90 -21.10
C ALA A 36 12.59 -3.78 -22.33
N GLU A 37 13.30 -4.93 -22.36
CA GLU A 37 13.26 -5.91 -23.46
C GLU A 37 13.46 -5.28 -24.86
N ASN A 38 14.53 -4.51 -25.00
CA ASN A 38 14.81 -3.78 -26.22
C ASN A 38 15.16 -4.75 -27.37
N LYS A 39 14.53 -4.56 -28.52
CA LYS A 39 14.79 -5.35 -29.72
C LYS A 39 16.07 -4.89 -30.42
N VAL A 40 17.21 -5.44 -30.00
CA VAL A 40 18.53 -5.20 -30.58
C VAL A 40 19.11 -6.48 -31.18
N ASP A 41 20.14 -6.39 -31.99
CA ASP A 41 20.82 -7.54 -32.61
C ASP A 41 21.94 -8.13 -31.72
N HIS A 42 21.99 -7.77 -30.46
CA HIS A 42 22.95 -8.23 -29.45
C HIS A 42 22.24 -8.61 -28.14
N HIS A 43 22.97 -9.22 -27.20
CA HIS A 43 22.39 -9.78 -25.96
C HIS A 43 22.42 -8.81 -24.76
N PHE A 44 22.57 -7.50 -24.98
CA PHE A 44 22.36 -6.48 -23.97
C PHE A 44 20.97 -5.86 -24.19
N ASP A 45 19.96 -6.68 -24.06
CA ASP A 45 18.58 -6.43 -24.45
C ASP A 45 17.61 -6.31 -23.28
N ASP A 46 18.05 -6.60 -22.04
CA ASP A 46 17.17 -6.54 -20.89
C ASP A 46 16.68 -5.11 -20.60
N LEU A 47 17.59 -4.10 -20.61
CA LEU A 47 17.22 -2.68 -20.48
C LEU A 47 18.03 -1.80 -21.42
N ARG A 48 17.39 -0.75 -21.93
CA ARG A 48 18.03 0.40 -22.54
C ARG A 48 17.76 1.62 -21.66
N VAL A 49 18.81 2.35 -21.26
CA VAL A 49 18.71 3.54 -20.42
C VAL A 49 19.33 4.72 -21.16
N VAL A 50 18.57 5.79 -21.35
CA VAL A 50 19.01 7.04 -21.98
C VAL A 50 19.24 8.10 -20.91
N ARG A 51 20.49 8.51 -20.76
CA ARG A 51 20.93 9.57 -19.85
C ARG A 51 21.67 10.67 -20.63
N ASP A 52 22.97 10.77 -20.49
CA ASP A 52 23.88 11.56 -21.35
C ASP A 52 24.12 10.85 -22.67
N LYS A 53 24.08 9.54 -22.67
CA LYS A 53 24.20 8.61 -23.78
C LYS A 53 23.16 7.50 -23.64
N GLU A 54 23.12 6.63 -24.65
CA GLU A 54 22.37 5.37 -24.57
C GLU A 54 23.25 4.29 -23.96
N TYR A 55 22.70 3.57 -22.99
CA TYR A 55 23.33 2.45 -22.32
C TYR A 55 22.46 1.20 -22.51
N TYR A 56 23.10 0.09 -22.83
CA TYR A 56 22.46 -1.20 -23.04
C TYR A 56 22.87 -2.14 -21.92
N ILE A 57 21.90 -2.67 -21.22
CA ILE A 57 22.11 -3.37 -19.95
C ILE A 57 21.66 -4.81 -20.08
N GLN A 58 22.54 -5.72 -19.67
CA GLN A 58 22.24 -7.12 -19.44
C GLN A 58 22.12 -7.39 -17.96
N ILE A 59 21.06 -8.06 -17.54
CA ILE A 59 20.79 -8.37 -16.13
C ILE A 59 21.00 -9.86 -15.87
N LYS A 60 21.77 -10.21 -14.85
CA LYS A 60 22.07 -11.61 -14.51
C LYS A 60 21.86 -11.88 -13.04
N ASN A 61 21.02 -12.86 -12.74
CA ASN A 61 20.78 -13.32 -11.38
C ASN A 61 21.65 -14.55 -11.06
N TYR A 62 22.91 -14.30 -10.75
CA TYR A 62 23.90 -15.34 -10.41
C TYR A 62 24.68 -14.97 -9.14
N PRO A 63 24.20 -15.34 -7.95
CA PRO A 63 24.78 -14.93 -6.68
C PRO A 63 26.25 -15.36 -6.46
N GLN A 64 26.69 -16.41 -7.14
CA GLN A 64 28.04 -16.93 -7.04
C GLN A 64 28.97 -16.46 -8.19
N MET A 65 28.54 -15.51 -8.99
CA MET A 65 29.32 -15.01 -10.12
C MET A 65 30.56 -14.25 -9.63
N THR A 66 31.69 -14.53 -10.28
CA THR A 66 32.98 -13.83 -10.10
C THR A 66 33.41 -13.18 -11.40
N MET A 67 34.46 -12.37 -11.37
CA MET A 67 35.02 -11.77 -12.59
C MET A 67 35.61 -12.83 -13.56
N ASP A 68 36.05 -13.98 -13.07
CA ASP A 68 36.57 -15.07 -13.90
C ASP A 68 35.49 -15.75 -14.76
N ASP A 69 34.22 -15.57 -14.38
CA ASP A 69 33.06 -16.07 -15.15
C ASP A 69 32.71 -15.17 -16.35
N ILE A 70 33.34 -13.99 -16.45
CA ILE A 70 33.13 -13.01 -17.52
C ILE A 70 34.39 -12.96 -18.38
N LYS A 71 34.29 -13.44 -19.63
CA LYS A 71 35.37 -13.33 -20.63
C LYS A 71 34.90 -12.53 -21.81
N ILE A 72 35.69 -11.57 -22.23
CA ILE A 72 35.35 -10.66 -23.32
C ILE A 72 36.37 -10.87 -24.46
N ASP A 73 35.88 -11.13 -25.65
CA ASP A 73 36.60 -11.11 -26.90
C ASP A 73 36.07 -9.96 -27.81
N ASP A 74 36.65 -9.77 -29.00
CA ASP A 74 36.36 -8.62 -29.87
C ASP A 74 34.87 -8.33 -30.12
N LYS A 75 33.99 -9.32 -30.08
CA LYS A 75 32.56 -9.16 -30.36
C LYS A 75 31.65 -10.02 -29.47
N ASN A 76 32.24 -10.75 -28.56
CA ASN A 76 31.49 -11.64 -27.69
C ASN A 76 31.91 -11.45 -26.23
N ILE A 77 30.93 -11.52 -25.38
CA ILE A 77 31.11 -11.68 -23.95
C ILE A 77 30.65 -13.08 -23.58
N THR A 78 31.45 -13.80 -22.84
CA THR A 78 31.08 -15.13 -22.33
C THR A 78 30.75 -14.99 -20.86
N ILE A 79 29.51 -15.31 -20.51
CA ILE A 79 29.03 -15.38 -19.12
C ILE A 79 28.62 -16.84 -18.87
N PHE A 80 29.26 -17.51 -17.92
CA PHE A 80 28.96 -18.93 -17.58
C PHE A 80 28.98 -19.86 -18.80
N ASN A 81 30.02 -19.76 -19.63
CA ASN A 81 30.18 -20.54 -20.86
C ASN A 81 29.19 -20.27 -21.99
N ASN A 82 28.29 -19.30 -21.83
CA ASN A 82 27.40 -18.85 -22.90
C ASN A 82 28.00 -17.61 -23.59
N LYS A 83 28.20 -17.70 -24.89
CA LYS A 83 28.63 -16.56 -25.69
C LYS A 83 27.46 -15.63 -25.95
N ASN A 84 27.58 -14.39 -25.51
CA ASN A 84 26.61 -13.33 -25.74
C ASN A 84 27.22 -12.30 -26.71
N LYS A 85 26.56 -12.05 -27.82
CA LYS A 85 26.95 -11.04 -28.78
C LYS A 85 26.71 -9.64 -28.16
N TYR A 86 27.65 -8.73 -28.32
CA TYR A 86 27.49 -7.33 -27.93
C TYR A 86 27.97 -6.39 -29.05
N ASN A 87 27.52 -5.15 -29.01
CA ASN A 87 28.02 -4.13 -29.92
C ASN A 87 29.08 -3.30 -29.16
N ALA A 88 30.35 -3.39 -29.61
CA ALA A 88 31.47 -2.71 -28.98
C ALA A 88 31.40 -1.17 -29.07
N ASP A 89 30.61 -0.65 -30.02
CA ASP A 89 30.41 0.81 -30.20
C ASP A 89 29.34 1.37 -29.21
N ASN A 90 28.59 0.51 -28.53
CA ASN A 90 27.58 0.89 -27.57
C ASN A 90 28.13 0.86 -26.14
N ASN A 91 27.52 1.68 -25.26
CA ASN A 91 27.83 1.68 -23.84
C ASN A 91 27.12 0.48 -23.18
N ASN A 92 27.81 -0.64 -23.09
CA ASN A 92 27.26 -1.89 -22.54
C ASN A 92 27.53 -1.96 -21.04
N VAL A 93 26.53 -2.43 -20.29
CA VAL A 93 26.56 -2.58 -18.84
C VAL A 93 26.02 -3.95 -18.45
N ILE A 94 26.66 -4.60 -17.50
CA ILE A 94 26.15 -5.83 -16.88
C ILE A 94 25.75 -5.48 -15.44
N VAL A 95 24.52 -5.77 -15.08
CA VAL A 95 24.06 -5.74 -13.69
C VAL A 95 23.90 -7.17 -13.22
N VAL A 96 24.57 -7.51 -12.13
CA VAL A 96 24.59 -8.89 -11.64
C VAL A 96 24.29 -8.96 -10.14
N ASN A 97 23.42 -9.91 -9.77
CA ASN A 97 23.21 -10.28 -8.37
C ASN A 97 24.41 -11.10 -7.89
N SER A 98 25.44 -10.43 -7.39
CA SER A 98 26.62 -11.11 -6.79
C SER A 98 27.36 -10.21 -5.83
N GLU A 99 27.82 -10.78 -4.72
CA GLU A 99 28.72 -10.14 -3.76
C GLU A 99 30.21 -10.42 -4.05
N HIS A 100 30.50 -11.30 -5.02
CA HIS A 100 31.85 -11.79 -5.31
C HIS A 100 32.60 -11.02 -6.40
N ILE A 101 32.00 -9.95 -6.94
CA ILE A 101 32.63 -9.08 -7.94
C ILE A 101 33.47 -8.02 -7.23
N GLU A 102 34.78 -8.03 -7.45
CA GLU A 102 35.65 -6.96 -6.96
C GLU A 102 35.40 -5.67 -7.76
N THR A 103 35.05 -4.62 -7.06
CA THR A 103 34.77 -3.31 -7.66
C THR A 103 35.99 -2.42 -7.62
N THR A 104 36.35 -1.79 -8.76
CA THR A 104 37.53 -0.94 -8.93
C THR A 104 37.19 0.49 -9.32
N THR A 105 35.92 0.78 -9.60
CA THR A 105 35.44 2.08 -10.09
C THR A 105 34.01 2.34 -9.63
N GLU A 106 33.46 3.46 -10.03
CA GLU A 106 32.06 3.80 -9.84
C GLU A 106 31.38 4.05 -11.18
N PHE A 107 30.12 3.67 -11.27
CA PHE A 107 29.26 3.95 -12.40
C PHE A 107 27.89 4.43 -11.89
N TRP A 108 27.52 5.67 -12.23
CA TRP A 108 26.30 6.35 -11.74
C TRP A 108 26.17 6.45 -10.21
N GLY A 109 27.30 6.44 -9.50
CA GLY A 109 27.35 6.44 -8.05
C GLY A 109 27.23 5.04 -7.44
N LEU A 110 27.20 4.00 -8.26
CA LEU A 110 27.23 2.60 -7.84
C LEU A 110 28.64 2.04 -7.95
N ARG A 111 29.04 1.17 -7.04
CA ARG A 111 30.29 0.44 -7.14
C ARG A 111 30.27 -0.46 -8.39
N ALA A 112 31.33 -0.44 -9.16
CA ALA A 112 31.43 -1.19 -10.42
C ALA A 112 32.84 -1.70 -10.67
N ALA A 113 32.97 -2.69 -11.56
CA ALA A 113 34.22 -3.05 -12.21
C ALA A 113 34.16 -2.60 -13.68
N LEU A 114 35.29 -2.19 -14.25
CA LEU A 114 35.41 -1.86 -15.67
C LEU A 114 36.27 -2.89 -16.36
N VAL A 115 35.71 -3.62 -17.31
CA VAL A 115 36.40 -4.66 -18.08
C VAL A 115 36.20 -4.43 -19.55
N ASN A 116 37.30 -4.11 -20.25
CA ASN A 116 37.30 -3.85 -21.71
C ASN A 116 36.17 -2.89 -22.16
N GLY A 117 35.95 -1.82 -21.41
CA GLY A 117 34.93 -0.81 -21.72
C GLY A 117 33.48 -1.18 -21.28
N ILE A 118 33.29 -2.33 -20.67
CA ILE A 118 31.98 -2.76 -20.12
C ILE A 118 32.00 -2.55 -18.62
N TYR A 119 30.98 -1.87 -18.09
CA TYR A 119 30.77 -1.74 -16.66
C TYR A 119 30.05 -2.98 -16.13
N VAL A 120 30.56 -3.56 -15.07
CA VAL A 120 29.94 -4.66 -14.34
C VAL A 120 29.55 -4.15 -12.94
N ILE A 121 28.26 -4.10 -12.67
CA ILE A 121 27.69 -3.56 -11.45
C ILE A 121 27.20 -4.73 -10.60
N PRO A 122 27.88 -5.09 -9.51
CA PRO A 122 27.33 -6.02 -8.52
C PRO A 122 26.24 -5.29 -7.73
N LEU A 123 25.02 -5.80 -7.79
CA LEU A 123 23.87 -5.19 -7.17
C LEU A 123 22.93 -6.31 -6.68
N THR A 124 23.03 -6.64 -5.41
CA THR A 124 22.15 -7.66 -4.82
C THR A 124 20.73 -7.10 -4.63
N PRO A 125 19.70 -7.95 -4.45
CA PRO A 125 18.37 -7.49 -4.04
C PRO A 125 18.40 -6.61 -2.78
N ASP A 126 19.24 -6.95 -1.79
CA ASP A 126 19.38 -6.16 -0.58
C ASP A 126 20.02 -4.78 -0.86
N ASP A 127 21.02 -4.72 -1.74
CA ASP A 127 21.59 -3.44 -2.19
C ASP A 127 20.54 -2.57 -2.89
N ILE A 128 19.72 -3.15 -3.75
CA ILE A 128 18.62 -2.46 -4.43
C ILE A 128 17.67 -1.83 -3.41
N PHE A 129 17.20 -2.62 -2.45
CA PHE A 129 16.29 -2.12 -1.42
C PHE A 129 16.94 -1.05 -0.55
N ASN A 130 18.17 -1.27 -0.10
CA ASN A 130 18.91 -0.29 0.70
C ASN A 130 19.11 1.03 -0.06
N GLU A 131 19.47 0.99 -1.33
CA GLU A 131 19.61 2.19 -2.15
C GLU A 131 18.27 2.89 -2.41
N MET A 132 17.20 2.15 -2.65
CA MET A 132 15.85 2.73 -2.77
C MET A 132 15.38 3.32 -1.43
N GLU A 133 15.65 2.66 -0.31
CA GLU A 133 15.41 3.21 1.02
C GLU A 133 16.20 4.50 1.26
N ASN A 134 17.45 4.56 0.81
CA ASN A 134 18.26 5.78 0.88
C ASN A 134 17.72 6.92 -0.01
N MET A 135 17.06 6.60 -1.12
CA MET A 135 16.44 7.60 -2.01
C MET A 135 15.11 8.13 -1.45
N TYR A 136 14.28 7.25 -0.90
CA TYR A 136 12.89 7.58 -0.61
C TYR A 136 12.52 7.59 0.86
N PHE A 137 13.15 6.84 1.73
CA PHE A 137 12.79 6.73 3.15
C PHE A 137 11.32 6.35 3.45
N ASP A 138 10.56 6.07 2.41
CA ASP A 138 9.14 5.75 2.45
C ASP A 138 8.90 4.45 1.69
N ASP A 139 8.64 3.39 2.44
CA ASP A 139 8.36 2.07 1.89
C ASP A 139 7.16 2.08 0.93
N THR A 140 6.20 2.98 1.17
CA THR A 140 5.03 3.13 0.30
C THR A 140 5.44 3.63 -1.08
N ARG A 141 6.34 4.61 -1.13
CA ARG A 141 6.83 5.15 -2.42
C ARG A 141 7.66 4.13 -3.17
N ILE A 142 8.51 3.40 -2.47
CA ILE A 142 9.26 2.28 -3.03
C ILE A 142 8.30 1.25 -3.63
N ARG A 143 7.24 0.90 -2.92
CA ARG A 143 6.22 -0.01 -3.39
C ARG A 143 5.51 0.50 -4.66
N ILE A 144 5.09 1.75 -4.69
CA ILE A 144 4.44 2.36 -5.87
C ILE A 144 5.38 2.30 -7.08
N ILE A 145 6.69 2.51 -6.89
CA ILE A 145 7.68 2.38 -7.96
C ILE A 145 7.81 0.93 -8.42
N LEU A 146 7.83 -0.03 -7.49
CA LEU A 146 7.81 -1.46 -7.80
C LEU A 146 6.56 -1.82 -8.61
N GLU A 147 5.40 -1.35 -8.22
CA GLU A 147 4.12 -1.56 -8.93
C GLU A 147 4.15 -0.94 -10.33
N TYR A 148 4.62 0.28 -10.44
CA TYR A 148 4.73 0.98 -11.73
C TYR A 148 5.68 0.26 -12.68
N SER A 149 6.86 -0.15 -12.20
CA SER A 149 7.84 -0.86 -13.02
C SER A 149 7.29 -2.17 -13.58
N TYR A 150 6.51 -2.87 -12.76
CA TYR A 150 5.89 -4.10 -13.16
C TYR A 150 4.76 -3.87 -14.18
N LYS A 151 3.94 -2.84 -14.00
CA LYS A 151 2.91 -2.46 -14.95
C LYS A 151 3.48 -2.16 -16.33
N LEU A 152 4.64 -1.51 -16.40
CA LEU A 152 5.35 -1.26 -17.66
C LEU A 152 5.71 -2.57 -18.39
N THR A 153 6.08 -3.60 -17.64
CA THR A 153 6.43 -4.91 -18.24
C THR A 153 5.21 -5.69 -18.73
N VAL A 154 4.09 -5.60 -18.02
CA VAL A 154 2.85 -6.33 -18.37
C VAL A 154 2.09 -5.66 -19.52
N ASP A 155 2.05 -4.33 -19.56
CA ASP A 155 1.29 -3.57 -20.57
C ASP A 155 1.96 -3.57 -21.97
N ALA A 156 3.04 -4.33 -22.17
CA ALA A 156 3.84 -4.33 -23.39
C ALA A 156 4.28 -2.91 -23.86
N LYS A 157 4.20 -1.92 -22.99
CA LYS A 157 4.75 -0.57 -23.16
C LYS A 157 6.07 -0.51 -22.43
N PHE A 158 7.06 -1.17 -22.97
CA PHE A 158 8.37 -1.28 -22.33
C PHE A 158 9.17 0.01 -22.27
N CYS A 159 8.58 1.15 -22.57
CA CYS A 159 9.26 2.46 -22.58
C CYS A 159 8.64 3.40 -21.55
N CYS A 160 9.47 3.88 -20.63
CA CYS A 160 9.16 4.91 -19.66
C CYS A 160 10.00 6.15 -19.93
N LYS A 161 9.36 7.30 -20.10
CA LYS A 161 10.03 8.59 -20.24
C LYS A 161 9.92 9.40 -18.96
N LEU A 162 10.91 10.22 -18.68
CA LEU A 162 10.93 11.06 -17.48
C LEU A 162 9.69 11.96 -17.36
N ASP A 163 9.22 12.50 -18.48
CA ASP A 163 8.05 13.38 -18.50
C ASP A 163 6.71 12.62 -18.31
N ASP A 164 6.72 11.30 -18.53
CA ASP A 164 5.56 10.42 -18.38
C ASP A 164 5.52 9.73 -17.00
N LEU A 165 6.54 9.98 -16.14
CA LEU A 165 6.57 9.42 -14.80
C LEU A 165 5.39 9.97 -13.99
N PRO A 166 4.57 9.10 -13.38
CA PRO A 166 3.56 9.54 -12.45
C PRO A 166 4.22 10.24 -11.26
N GLU A 167 3.52 11.21 -10.68
CA GLU A 167 3.90 11.65 -9.35
C GLU A 167 3.71 10.48 -8.39
N PHE A 168 4.81 9.91 -7.92
CA PHE A 168 4.79 8.90 -6.87
C PHE A 168 4.42 9.57 -5.54
N LYS A 169 3.12 9.88 -5.38
CA LYS A 169 2.61 10.47 -4.15
C LYS A 169 2.65 9.44 -3.04
N THR A 170 3.12 9.86 -1.89
CA THR A 170 3.00 9.06 -0.68
C THR A 170 1.53 8.98 -0.29
N ILE A 171 0.98 7.78 -0.15
CA ILE A 171 -0.42 7.54 0.27
C ILE A 171 -0.73 8.23 1.61
N SER A 172 0.29 8.54 2.41
CA SER A 172 0.16 9.23 3.69
C SER A 172 -0.38 10.66 3.61
N MET A 173 -0.39 11.27 2.41
CA MET A 173 -0.69 12.70 2.25
C MET A 173 -1.92 12.98 1.38
N ASP A 174 -2.53 12.00 0.72
CA ASP A 174 -3.77 12.19 -0.03
C ASP A 174 -4.95 12.32 0.96
N LEU A 175 -4.96 13.46 1.61
CA LEU A 175 -6.11 13.96 2.31
C LEU A 175 -7.03 14.54 1.24
N GLU A 176 -8.23 14.00 1.12
CA GLU A 176 -9.22 14.49 0.14
C GLU A 176 -9.41 16.00 0.30
N ASP A 177 -9.16 16.77 -0.76
CA ASP A 177 -9.24 18.24 -0.75
C ASP A 177 -10.65 18.78 -0.48
N ASN A 178 -11.68 17.93 -0.50
CA ASN A 178 -13.09 18.28 -0.41
C ASN A 178 -13.69 18.12 0.98
N THR A 179 -12.89 18.24 2.04
CA THR A 179 -13.42 18.18 3.41
C THR A 179 -14.17 19.47 3.76
N ILE A 180 -15.42 19.34 4.15
CA ILE A 180 -16.22 20.46 4.67
C ILE A 180 -16.00 20.53 6.15
N LEU A 181 -15.42 21.64 6.61
CA LEU A 181 -15.22 21.89 8.03
C LEU A 181 -16.55 22.37 8.63
N VAL A 182 -16.99 21.65 9.64
CA VAL A 182 -18.23 21.97 10.36
C VAL A 182 -17.97 22.66 11.68
N ARG A 183 -16.81 22.37 12.28
CA ARG A 183 -16.40 22.87 13.59
C ARG A 183 -14.92 23.23 13.59
N GLU A 184 -14.59 24.41 14.09
CA GLU A 184 -13.21 24.75 14.43
C GLU A 184 -12.88 24.21 15.82
N ILE A 185 -11.78 23.45 15.93
CA ILE A 185 -11.17 23.13 17.22
C ILE A 185 -10.04 24.11 17.46
N GLU A 186 -10.12 24.85 18.53
CA GLU A 186 -8.99 25.58 19.04
C GLU A 186 -8.00 24.62 19.68
N VAL A 187 -7.15 24.02 18.84
CA VAL A 187 -5.96 23.34 19.34
C VAL A 187 -5.03 24.41 19.89
N SER A 188 -4.69 24.28 21.14
CA SER A 188 -3.75 25.20 21.78
C SER A 188 -2.40 25.16 21.04
N ASN A 189 -1.85 26.33 20.71
CA ASN A 189 -0.48 26.46 20.19
C ASN A 189 0.57 26.24 21.28
N GLU A 190 0.17 25.66 22.42
CA GLU A 190 1.06 25.41 23.53
C GLU A 190 2.09 24.35 23.15
N LYS A 191 3.27 24.51 23.71
CA LYS A 191 4.38 23.57 23.55
C LYS A 191 4.06 22.26 24.25
N GLY A 192 4.53 21.18 23.65
CA GLY A 192 4.36 19.84 24.18
C GLY A 192 3.36 19.00 23.38
N CYS A 193 2.96 17.90 23.96
CA CYS A 193 2.06 16.94 23.36
C CYS A 193 0.62 17.18 23.82
N GLN A 194 -0.34 17.06 22.91
CA GLN A 194 -1.77 17.13 23.19
C GLN A 194 -2.52 16.10 22.36
N PHE A 195 -3.62 15.59 22.89
CA PHE A 195 -4.41 14.56 22.26
C PHE A 195 -5.78 15.07 21.81
N ILE A 196 -6.20 14.66 20.64
CA ILE A 196 -7.57 14.78 20.15
C ILE A 196 -8.14 13.37 20.09
N ILE A 197 -9.06 13.05 20.98
CA ILE A 197 -9.63 11.72 21.10
C ILE A 197 -11.07 11.74 20.60
N GLY A 198 -11.47 10.70 19.86
CA GLY A 198 -12.84 10.55 19.41
C GLY A 198 -13.16 9.16 18.94
N LYS A 199 -14.46 8.84 18.95
CA LYS A 199 -15.00 7.56 18.46
C LYS A 199 -14.62 7.29 16.99
N PRO A 200 -14.67 6.04 16.51
CA PRO A 200 -14.60 5.75 15.06
C PRO A 200 -15.64 6.58 14.30
N GLY A 201 -15.30 7.14 13.14
CA GLY A 201 -16.27 7.89 12.31
C GLY A 201 -16.67 9.28 12.82
N VAL A 202 -16.08 9.79 13.92
CA VAL A 202 -16.36 11.16 14.42
C VAL A 202 -15.67 12.26 13.63
N GLY A 203 -14.88 11.91 12.60
CA GLY A 203 -14.24 12.88 11.72
C GLY A 203 -12.80 13.23 12.07
N LYS A 204 -12.07 12.43 12.88
CA LYS A 204 -10.67 12.69 13.25
C LYS A 204 -9.78 12.97 12.04
N SER A 205 -9.81 12.11 11.03
CA SER A 205 -8.97 12.27 9.84
C SER A 205 -9.30 13.54 9.04
N HIS A 206 -10.54 14.03 9.08
CA HIS A 206 -10.91 15.34 8.53
C HIS A 206 -10.21 16.48 9.28
N TYR A 207 -10.07 16.33 10.60
CA TYR A 207 -9.33 17.30 11.42
C TYR A 207 -7.84 17.35 11.10
N VAL A 208 -7.23 16.24 10.72
CA VAL A 208 -5.84 16.23 10.23
C VAL A 208 -5.68 17.19 9.06
N ASN A 209 -6.64 17.19 8.11
CA ASN A 209 -6.63 18.09 6.97
C ASN A 209 -6.70 19.55 7.38
N GLU A 210 -7.60 19.86 8.30
CA GLU A 210 -7.78 21.23 8.78
C GLU A 210 -6.58 21.72 9.56
N LEU A 211 -6.01 20.88 10.43
CA LEU A 211 -4.79 21.19 11.13
C LEU A 211 -3.62 21.39 10.15
N ASN A 212 -3.52 20.58 9.11
CA ASN A 212 -2.49 20.71 8.09
C ASN A 212 -2.66 22.02 7.28
N LYS A 213 -3.89 22.42 6.97
CA LYS A 213 -4.16 23.73 6.34
C LYS A 213 -3.83 24.90 7.28
N LYS A 214 -4.20 24.78 8.55
CA LYS A 214 -3.94 25.81 9.57
C LYS A 214 -2.44 25.98 9.85
N TYR A 215 -1.70 24.88 9.86
CA TYR A 215 -0.25 24.83 10.08
C TYR A 215 0.46 24.40 8.80
N SER A 216 0.60 25.29 7.85
CA SER A 216 1.12 25.00 6.48
C SER A 216 2.50 24.32 6.42
N GLU A 217 3.26 24.35 7.52
CA GLU A 217 4.57 23.68 7.65
C GLU A 217 4.51 22.49 8.62
N ALA A 218 3.32 22.03 8.99
CA ALA A 218 3.19 20.88 9.87
C ALA A 218 3.70 19.60 9.20
N ILE A 219 4.32 18.77 10.02
CA ILE A 219 4.71 17.42 9.60
C ILE A 219 3.56 16.50 9.98
N VAL A 220 2.93 15.90 8.98
CA VAL A 220 1.83 14.96 9.19
C VAL A 220 2.35 13.53 9.10
N TYR A 221 2.06 12.72 10.11
CA TYR A 221 2.33 11.29 10.12
C TYR A 221 1.05 10.52 10.40
N ARG A 222 0.74 9.54 9.55
CA ARG A 222 -0.45 8.69 9.69
C ARG A 222 -0.05 7.25 9.86
N PHE A 223 -0.55 6.61 10.91
CA PHE A 223 -0.33 5.18 11.14
C PHE A 223 -1.22 4.30 10.27
N TRP A 224 -2.40 4.79 9.93
CA TRP A 224 -3.35 4.08 9.09
C TRP A 224 -3.66 4.90 7.83
N VAL A 225 -3.52 4.28 6.67
CA VAL A 225 -3.78 4.92 5.38
C VAL A 225 -4.94 4.24 4.64
N GLY A 226 -5.23 2.99 4.95
CA GLY A 226 -6.32 2.22 4.38
C GLY A 226 -6.07 0.72 4.48
N SER A 227 -7.10 -0.07 4.21
CA SER A 227 -7.04 -1.54 4.24
C SER A 227 -6.10 -2.13 3.17
N GLN A 228 -5.67 -1.31 2.20
CA GLN A 228 -4.76 -1.70 1.12
C GLN A 228 -3.28 -1.53 1.49
N ASP A 229 -2.99 -1.01 2.69
CA ASP A 229 -1.61 -0.81 3.13
C ASP A 229 -1.01 -2.13 3.63
N LEU A 230 -0.29 -2.82 2.76
CA LEU A 230 0.40 -4.08 3.11
C LEU A 230 1.53 -3.90 4.13
N PHE A 231 2.00 -2.66 4.34
CA PHE A 231 3.09 -2.35 5.27
C PHE A 231 2.61 -1.74 6.59
N ILE A 232 1.31 -1.83 6.88
CA ILE A 232 0.76 -1.26 8.10
C ILE A 232 1.47 -1.76 9.35
N GLU A 233 1.78 -3.05 9.43
CA GLU A 233 2.47 -3.63 10.59
C GLU A 233 3.86 -3.04 10.79
N LYS A 234 4.61 -2.84 9.70
CA LYS A 234 5.94 -2.22 9.72
C LYS A 234 5.86 -0.74 10.09
N ARG A 235 4.88 -0.02 9.54
CA ARG A 235 4.66 1.41 9.84
C ARG A 235 4.35 1.67 11.31
N LEU A 236 3.77 0.70 12.02
CA LEU A 236 3.48 0.75 13.45
C LEU A 236 4.70 0.53 14.34
N GLU A 237 5.86 0.17 13.77
CA GLU A 237 7.10 0.03 14.51
C GLU A 237 7.74 1.39 14.78
N PHE A 238 8.17 1.61 16.01
CA PHE A 238 8.80 2.87 16.40
C PHE A 238 10.05 3.20 15.56
N ARG A 239 10.81 2.18 15.17
CA ARG A 239 11.98 2.35 14.30
C ARG A 239 11.61 2.97 12.95
N GLU A 240 10.55 2.48 12.32
CA GLU A 240 10.08 3.00 11.04
C GLU A 240 9.47 4.41 11.20
N PHE A 241 8.77 4.67 12.30
CA PHE A 241 8.30 6.02 12.63
C PHE A 241 9.46 7.02 12.69
N ILE A 242 10.55 6.70 13.40
CA ILE A 242 11.74 7.57 13.50
C ILE A 242 12.40 7.77 12.15
N LYS A 243 12.50 6.72 11.34
CA LYS A 243 13.04 6.76 9.98
C LYS A 243 12.22 7.71 9.08
N ASN A 244 10.91 7.53 9.05
CA ASN A 244 10.00 8.37 8.27
C ASN A 244 10.00 9.82 8.77
N LEU A 245 10.02 10.02 10.08
CA LEU A 245 10.08 11.35 10.68
C LEU A 245 11.40 12.06 10.33
N SER A 246 12.54 11.32 10.30
CA SER A 246 13.82 11.84 9.83
C SER A 246 13.70 12.41 8.41
N PHE A 247 13.11 11.65 7.51
CA PHE A 247 12.90 12.10 6.12
C PHE A 247 11.99 13.32 6.03
N LEU A 248 10.83 13.28 6.70
CA LEU A 248 9.86 14.39 6.69
C LEU A 248 10.46 15.71 7.20
N ILE A 249 11.32 15.63 8.22
CA ILE A 249 11.94 16.79 8.87
C ILE A 249 13.15 17.33 8.09
N PHE A 250 14.02 16.44 7.63
CA PHE A 250 15.30 16.85 7.01
C PHE A 250 15.22 16.94 5.49
N LYS A 251 14.23 16.31 4.86
CA LYS A 251 14.03 16.24 3.40
C LYS A 251 15.30 15.81 2.65
N LYS A 252 16.09 14.94 3.26
CA LYS A 252 17.36 14.42 2.73
C LYS A 252 17.43 12.91 2.96
N PRO A 253 18.04 12.16 2.02
CA PRO A 253 18.23 10.72 2.11
C PRO A 253 19.35 10.36 3.10
N LYS A 254 19.21 10.76 4.34
CA LYS A 254 20.13 10.43 5.44
C LYS A 254 19.32 10.10 6.68
N LEU A 255 19.57 8.94 7.25
CA LEU A 255 19.03 8.59 8.55
C LEU A 255 19.67 9.44 9.64
N HIS A 256 18.83 10.13 10.40
CA HIS A 256 19.22 10.85 11.58
C HIS A 256 18.84 10.07 12.83
N SER A 257 19.66 10.16 13.85
CA SER A 257 19.37 9.54 15.15
C SER A 257 18.15 10.20 15.80
N GLU A 258 17.47 9.47 16.71
CA GLU A 258 16.36 10.01 17.51
C GLU A 258 16.75 11.34 18.19
N ALA A 259 17.98 11.44 18.71
CA ALA A 259 18.48 12.64 19.37
C ALA A 259 18.60 13.84 18.42
N GLU A 260 19.07 13.62 17.18
CA GLU A 260 19.15 14.68 16.15
C GLU A 260 17.76 15.15 15.72
N ILE A 261 16.81 14.20 15.55
CA ILE A 261 15.41 14.48 15.21
C ILE A 261 14.77 15.34 16.31
N LEU A 262 14.86 14.91 17.56
CA LEU A 262 14.33 15.64 18.72
C LEU A 262 14.96 17.03 18.88
N SER A 263 16.28 17.11 18.67
CA SER A 263 16.99 18.41 18.71
C SER A 263 16.45 19.36 17.64
N LYS A 264 16.21 18.87 16.42
CA LYS A 264 15.67 19.69 15.33
C LYS A 264 14.21 20.08 15.59
N ILE A 265 13.38 19.13 16.04
CA ILE A 265 11.97 19.39 16.41
C ILE A 265 11.89 20.53 17.44
N ASN A 266 12.64 20.42 18.52
CA ASN A 266 12.60 21.40 19.62
C ASN A 266 13.25 22.74 19.25
N ARG A 267 14.35 22.72 18.47
CA ARG A 267 15.04 23.94 18.04
C ARG A 267 14.20 24.77 17.07
N ASP A 268 13.65 24.11 16.06
CA ASP A 268 12.89 24.77 14.99
C ASP A 268 11.41 24.95 15.35
N LYS A 269 10.99 24.46 16.52
CA LYS A 269 9.62 24.55 17.06
C LYS A 269 8.58 23.98 16.09
N LEU A 270 8.87 22.81 15.54
CA LEU A 270 8.03 22.20 14.52
C LEU A 270 6.66 21.81 15.08
N THR A 271 5.65 21.87 14.23
CA THR A 271 4.34 21.27 14.52
C THR A 271 4.28 19.88 13.88
N ILE A 272 3.94 18.88 14.69
CA ILE A 272 3.81 17.48 14.23
C ILE A 272 2.38 17.03 14.51
N ILE A 273 1.73 16.52 13.48
CA ILE A 273 0.37 15.97 13.55
C ILE A 273 0.48 14.46 13.35
N ILE A 274 -0.02 13.68 14.30
CA ILE A 274 0.01 12.22 14.27
C ILE A 274 -1.42 11.70 14.27
N ASP A 275 -1.78 10.90 13.26
CA ASP A 275 -3.11 10.30 13.13
C ASP A 275 -3.06 8.79 13.34
N GLY A 276 -3.93 8.27 14.22
CA GLY A 276 -4.18 6.86 14.38
C GLY A 276 -3.26 6.13 15.36
N LEU A 277 -2.81 6.76 16.45
CA LEU A 277 -1.95 6.11 17.46
C LEU A 277 -2.62 4.87 18.10
N ASP A 278 -3.95 4.77 18.10
CA ASP A 278 -4.70 3.58 18.52
C ASP A 278 -4.33 2.32 17.73
N HIS A 279 -3.90 2.45 16.49
CA HIS A 279 -3.44 1.28 15.72
C HIS A 279 -2.14 0.70 16.30
N VAL A 280 -1.26 1.52 16.86
CA VAL A 280 -0.08 1.03 17.58
C VAL A 280 -0.50 0.24 18.82
N GLU A 281 -1.44 0.76 19.62
CA GLU A 281 -1.95 0.04 20.79
C GLU A 281 -2.57 -1.31 20.42
N ASN A 282 -3.36 -1.35 19.35
CA ASN A 282 -4.07 -2.55 18.93
C ASN A 282 -3.18 -3.65 18.33
N TYR A 283 -2.18 -3.27 17.53
CA TYR A 283 -1.39 -4.24 16.76
C TYR A 283 0.05 -4.42 17.30
N LYS A 284 0.64 -3.39 17.90
CA LYS A 284 2.02 -3.41 18.43
C LYS A 284 2.08 -2.78 19.84
N PRO A 285 1.30 -3.26 20.82
CA PRO A 285 1.17 -2.60 22.13
C PRO A 285 2.51 -2.41 22.86
N ARG A 286 3.50 -3.28 22.61
CA ARG A 286 4.85 -3.17 23.18
C ARG A 286 5.64 -1.97 22.66
N GLU A 287 5.32 -1.47 21.47
CA GLU A 287 5.98 -0.30 20.90
C GLU A 287 5.44 1.01 21.50
N LEU A 288 4.22 1.01 22.03
CA LEU A 288 3.52 2.21 22.49
C LEU A 288 4.32 3.02 23.54
N GLU A 289 4.98 2.34 24.47
CA GLU A 289 5.82 2.99 25.49
C GLU A 289 6.96 3.80 24.86
N ARG A 290 7.52 3.33 23.75
CA ARG A 290 8.60 4.02 23.03
C ARG A 290 8.10 5.31 22.39
N TYR A 291 6.87 5.32 21.87
CA TYR A 291 6.24 6.52 21.35
C TYR A 291 6.02 7.55 22.44
N PHE A 292 5.47 7.14 23.58
CA PHE A 292 5.29 8.08 24.71
C PHE A 292 6.61 8.60 25.25
N ALA A 293 7.64 7.76 25.37
CA ALA A 293 8.98 8.20 25.77
C ALA A 293 9.62 9.19 24.78
N PHE A 294 9.27 9.10 23.49
CA PHE A 294 9.67 10.08 22.49
C PHE A 294 8.90 11.41 22.67
N PHE A 295 7.57 11.33 22.85
CA PHE A 295 6.74 12.53 23.01
C PHE A 295 7.10 13.33 24.26
N GLU A 296 7.49 12.68 25.36
CA GLU A 296 7.97 13.34 26.58
C GLU A 296 9.21 14.21 26.36
N LYS A 297 10.04 13.86 25.39
CA LYS A 297 11.24 14.63 25.03
C LYS A 297 10.95 15.84 24.12
N VAL A 298 9.71 15.98 23.64
CA VAL A 298 9.30 17.15 22.85
C VAL A 298 8.84 18.24 23.80
N THR A 299 9.71 19.22 24.06
CA THR A 299 9.49 20.25 25.10
C THR A 299 9.27 21.65 24.56
N ASN A 300 9.68 21.91 23.31
CA ASN A 300 9.64 23.25 22.73
C ASN A 300 8.97 23.30 21.34
N ALA A 301 8.23 22.27 21.01
CA ALA A 301 7.49 22.08 19.76
C ALA A 301 6.07 21.64 20.07
N CYS A 302 5.18 21.61 19.09
CA CYS A 302 3.78 21.19 19.25
C CYS A 302 3.59 19.80 18.60
N VAL A 303 3.08 18.84 19.37
CA VAL A 303 2.67 17.52 18.84
C VAL A 303 1.18 17.36 19.09
N VAL A 304 0.42 17.21 18.02
CA VAL A 304 -1.02 16.94 18.06
C VAL A 304 -1.27 15.50 17.65
N ILE A 305 -1.81 14.70 18.55
CA ILE A 305 -2.06 13.27 18.31
C ILE A 305 -3.57 13.04 18.24
N LEU A 306 -4.03 12.59 17.09
CA LEU A 306 -5.41 12.17 16.87
C LEU A 306 -5.51 10.65 17.04
N SER A 307 -6.41 10.18 17.88
CA SER A 307 -6.54 8.77 18.23
C SER A 307 -7.97 8.41 18.63
N ARG A 308 -8.31 7.12 18.56
CA ARG A 308 -9.42 6.57 19.35
C ARG A 308 -9.02 6.57 20.83
N PRO A 309 -9.97 6.40 21.77
CA PRO A 309 -9.63 6.23 23.17
C PRO A 309 -8.61 5.12 23.37
N LEU A 310 -7.52 5.38 24.07
CA LEU A 310 -6.48 4.42 24.38
C LEU A 310 -6.73 3.80 25.76
N GLN A 311 -6.32 2.56 25.94
CA GLN A 311 -6.27 1.90 27.25
C GLN A 311 -5.05 2.42 28.05
N TYR A 312 -4.00 2.86 27.34
CA TYR A 312 -2.82 3.46 27.94
C TYR A 312 -3.16 4.78 28.63
N LYS A 313 -2.62 4.99 29.83
CA LYS A 313 -2.87 6.20 30.60
C LYS A 313 -2.18 7.42 29.97
N ILE A 314 -2.97 8.35 29.47
CA ILE A 314 -2.50 9.60 28.87
C ILE A 314 -2.32 10.64 29.95
N ASN A 315 -1.12 11.20 30.08
CA ASN A 315 -0.78 12.28 31.03
C ASN A 315 -0.62 13.65 30.32
N TYR A 316 -1.28 13.84 29.18
CA TYR A 316 -1.26 15.07 28.38
C TYR A 316 -2.65 15.69 28.30
N PRO A 317 -2.77 16.97 27.92
CA PRO A 317 -4.08 17.56 27.62
C PRO A 317 -4.85 16.75 26.59
N ILE A 318 -6.13 16.50 26.85
CA ILE A 318 -7.03 15.73 26.00
C ILE A 318 -8.18 16.62 25.58
N TYR A 319 -8.42 16.70 24.28
CA TYR A 319 -9.62 17.28 23.66
C TYR A 319 -10.46 16.14 23.12
N THR A 320 -11.73 16.09 23.51
CA THR A 320 -12.63 15.05 23.03
C THR A 320 -13.44 15.60 21.85
N LEU A 321 -13.40 14.87 20.73
CA LEU A 321 -14.29 15.10 19.60
C LEU A 321 -15.65 14.49 19.90
N GLU A 322 -16.60 15.38 20.17
CA GLU A 322 -18.00 15.02 20.37
C GLU A 322 -18.77 14.98 19.04
N ASN A 323 -19.95 14.40 19.05
CA ASN A 323 -20.87 14.48 17.94
C ASN A 323 -21.19 15.94 17.58
N TRP A 324 -21.62 16.18 16.35
CA TRP A 324 -22.02 17.51 15.91
C TRP A 324 -23.29 17.96 16.62
N THR A 325 -23.38 19.27 16.87
CA THR A 325 -24.62 19.90 17.28
C THR A 325 -25.65 19.88 16.14
N GLN A 326 -26.87 20.24 16.44
CA GLN A 326 -27.93 20.33 15.42
C GLN A 326 -27.56 21.34 14.32
N ASP A 327 -27.05 22.52 14.70
CA ASP A 327 -26.64 23.55 13.74
C ASP A 327 -25.47 23.09 12.85
N GLU A 328 -24.49 22.43 13.44
CA GLU A 328 -23.35 21.84 12.70
C GLU A 328 -23.83 20.77 11.73
N THR A 329 -24.75 19.91 12.15
CA THR A 329 -25.36 18.88 11.30
C THR A 329 -26.10 19.49 10.11
N ILE A 330 -26.93 20.52 10.36
CA ILE A 330 -27.66 21.25 9.33
C ILE A 330 -26.68 21.90 8.34
N ASN A 331 -25.65 22.57 8.85
CA ASN A 331 -24.63 23.22 8.02
C ASN A 331 -23.92 22.22 7.11
N TYR A 332 -23.55 21.06 7.67
CA TYR A 332 -22.92 20.00 6.88
C TYR A 332 -23.86 19.44 5.79
N LEU A 333 -25.10 19.12 6.14
CA LEU A 333 -26.08 18.61 5.19
C LEU A 333 -26.35 19.59 4.05
N ASN A 334 -26.43 20.88 4.36
CA ASN A 334 -26.59 21.93 3.36
C ASN A 334 -25.37 22.04 2.44
N ALA A 335 -24.17 22.06 3.02
CA ALA A 335 -22.93 22.31 2.28
C ALA A 335 -22.47 21.07 1.48
N ALA A 336 -22.53 19.88 2.08
CA ALA A 336 -22.03 18.66 1.45
C ALA A 336 -23.04 17.96 0.54
N PHE A 337 -24.34 18.03 0.88
CA PHE A 337 -25.38 17.24 0.22
C PHE A 337 -26.49 18.07 -0.41
N THR A 338 -26.44 19.39 -0.26
CA THR A 338 -27.48 20.32 -0.76
C THR A 338 -28.88 20.02 -0.17
N ILE A 339 -28.91 19.40 1.03
CA ILE A 339 -30.18 19.09 1.73
C ILE A 339 -30.53 20.29 2.58
N THR A 340 -31.49 21.12 2.07
CA THR A 340 -31.93 22.37 2.70
C THR A 340 -33.29 22.25 3.39
N ASN A 341 -34.00 21.14 3.21
CA ASN A 341 -35.30 20.91 3.84
C ASN A 341 -35.11 20.72 5.36
N TYR A 342 -35.62 21.68 6.13
CA TYR A 342 -35.48 21.69 7.59
C TYR A 342 -36.06 20.46 8.26
N SER A 343 -37.19 19.92 7.81
CA SER A 343 -37.76 18.70 8.42
C SER A 343 -36.88 17.49 8.20
N VAL A 344 -36.18 17.41 7.07
CA VAL A 344 -35.24 16.32 6.76
C VAL A 344 -33.96 16.48 7.58
N THR A 345 -33.39 17.67 7.63
CA THR A 345 -32.15 17.92 8.39
C THR A 345 -32.35 17.72 9.90
N GLN A 346 -33.51 18.15 10.42
CA GLN A 346 -33.90 17.88 11.78
C GLN A 346 -34.06 16.38 12.04
N ARG A 347 -34.72 15.65 11.15
CA ARG A 347 -34.91 14.22 11.27
C ARG A 347 -33.58 13.45 11.25
N VAL A 348 -32.63 13.82 10.37
CA VAL A 348 -31.27 13.26 10.36
C VAL A 348 -30.62 13.47 11.72
N TYR A 349 -30.69 14.68 12.28
CA TYR A 349 -30.11 14.96 13.58
C TYR A 349 -30.76 14.13 14.71
N GLU A 350 -32.08 14.03 14.74
CA GLU A 350 -32.81 13.24 15.73
C GLU A 350 -32.41 11.76 15.72
N ILE A 351 -32.21 11.18 14.54
CA ILE A 351 -31.80 9.79 14.37
C ILE A 351 -30.33 9.58 14.76
N THR A 352 -29.44 10.46 14.30
CA THR A 352 -27.99 10.28 14.42
C THR A 352 -27.38 10.91 15.65
N GLN A 353 -28.13 11.80 16.33
CA GLN A 353 -27.61 12.65 17.42
C GLN A 353 -26.33 13.38 16.99
N GLY A 354 -26.25 13.77 15.73
CA GLY A 354 -25.10 14.45 15.13
C GLY A 354 -23.84 13.59 14.96
N TYR A 355 -23.95 12.27 15.00
CA TYR A 355 -22.79 11.39 14.78
C TYR A 355 -22.32 11.47 13.33
N PRO A 356 -21.12 12.05 13.04
CA PRO A 356 -20.74 12.50 11.70
C PRO A 356 -20.87 11.46 10.59
N ILE A 357 -20.39 10.24 10.83
CA ILE A 357 -20.45 9.18 9.83
C ILE A 357 -21.91 8.76 9.54
N LEU A 358 -22.76 8.69 10.55
CA LEU A 358 -24.17 8.38 10.39
C LEU A 358 -24.93 9.51 9.69
N VAL A 359 -24.58 10.76 9.97
CA VAL A 359 -25.13 11.92 9.25
C VAL A 359 -24.80 11.79 7.76
N SER A 360 -23.55 11.46 7.42
CA SER A 360 -23.14 11.24 6.04
C SER A 360 -23.87 10.07 5.39
N PHE A 361 -24.04 8.96 6.08
CA PHE A 361 -24.75 7.78 5.56
C PHE A 361 -26.23 8.07 5.32
N LEU A 362 -26.93 8.70 6.27
CA LEU A 362 -28.33 9.07 6.09
C LEU A 362 -28.54 10.14 5.03
N ALA A 363 -27.60 11.06 4.87
CA ALA A 363 -27.67 12.05 3.80
C ALA A 363 -27.55 11.39 2.42
N ASN A 364 -26.60 10.44 2.27
CA ASN A 364 -26.49 9.64 1.04
C ASN A 364 -27.76 8.81 0.79
N HIS A 365 -28.28 8.16 1.83
CA HIS A 365 -29.52 7.40 1.73
C HIS A 365 -30.69 8.29 1.23
N TYR A 366 -30.86 9.45 1.85
CA TYR A 366 -31.90 10.40 1.44
C TYR A 366 -31.74 10.86 -0.01
N ASN A 367 -30.52 11.16 -0.44
CA ASN A 367 -30.28 11.58 -1.82
C ASN A 367 -30.55 10.45 -2.84
N LEU A 368 -30.41 9.20 -2.45
CA LEU A 368 -30.67 8.04 -3.31
C LEU A 368 -32.18 7.66 -3.35
N PHE A 369 -32.84 7.68 -2.19
CA PHE A 369 -34.19 7.11 -2.06
C PHE A 369 -35.28 8.19 -1.86
N GLY A 370 -34.88 9.41 -1.50
CA GLY A 370 -35.81 10.53 -1.29
C GLY A 370 -36.51 10.54 0.07
N ASP A 371 -36.22 9.55 0.93
CA ASP A 371 -36.81 9.44 2.27
C ASP A 371 -35.82 8.92 3.30
N ILE A 372 -36.22 8.99 4.57
CA ILE A 372 -35.47 8.44 5.70
C ILE A 372 -36.45 7.58 6.52
N ASN A 373 -36.60 6.33 6.13
CA ASN A 373 -37.56 5.39 6.73
C ASN A 373 -37.07 4.73 8.04
N LEU A 374 -36.21 5.41 8.79
CA LEU A 374 -35.74 4.93 10.09
C LEU A 374 -36.58 5.58 11.21
N GLU A 375 -37.24 4.76 11.99
CA GLU A 375 -38.12 5.22 13.08
C GLU A 375 -37.39 5.45 14.39
N THR A 376 -36.23 4.80 14.59
CA THR A 376 -35.49 4.78 15.85
C THR A 376 -34.20 5.59 15.78
N GLN A 377 -33.80 6.15 16.93
CA GLN A 377 -32.47 6.72 17.11
C GLN A 377 -31.39 5.63 16.96
N ILE A 378 -30.26 6.00 16.40
CA ILE A 378 -29.10 5.13 16.21
C ILE A 378 -27.97 5.65 17.10
N ASP A 379 -27.60 4.89 18.12
CA ASP A 379 -26.58 5.29 19.09
C ASP A 379 -25.16 4.91 18.68
N ALA A 380 -25.03 3.82 17.90
CA ALA A 380 -23.75 3.32 17.41
C ALA A 380 -23.82 3.01 15.90
N ILE A 381 -22.66 3.02 15.26
CA ILE A 381 -22.57 2.67 13.82
C ILE A 381 -22.99 1.21 13.56
N ASP A 382 -22.74 0.32 14.52
CA ASP A 382 -23.11 -1.09 14.45
C ASP A 382 -24.64 -1.27 14.42
N ASP A 383 -25.40 -0.42 15.13
CA ASP A 383 -26.87 -0.41 15.09
C ASP A 383 -27.38 -0.07 13.69
N TYR A 384 -26.69 0.85 12.99
CA TYR A 384 -27.01 1.18 11.61
C TYR A 384 -26.79 -0.01 10.68
N TYR A 385 -25.65 -0.70 10.83
CA TYR A 385 -25.38 -1.89 10.02
C TYR A 385 -26.36 -3.02 10.32
N GLU A 386 -26.76 -3.20 11.57
CA GLU A 386 -27.77 -4.18 11.96
C GLU A 386 -29.13 -3.89 11.31
N LEU A 387 -29.50 -2.60 11.17
CA LEU A 387 -30.73 -2.20 10.47
C LEU A 387 -30.66 -2.44 8.95
N LEU A 388 -29.47 -2.27 8.35
CA LEU A 388 -29.27 -2.54 6.92
C LEU A 388 -29.25 -4.03 6.62
N LEU A 389 -28.75 -4.84 7.55
CA LEU A 389 -28.61 -6.30 7.44
C LEU A 389 -29.71 -7.01 8.24
N ASP A 390 -30.95 -6.82 7.80
CA ASP A 390 -32.17 -7.20 8.53
C ASP A 390 -32.40 -8.73 8.67
N ASN A 391 -31.66 -9.54 7.89
CA ASN A 391 -31.82 -10.99 7.89
C ASN A 391 -30.49 -11.74 7.78
N ILE A 392 -30.54 -13.05 8.10
CA ILE A 392 -29.36 -13.92 8.13
C ILE A 392 -28.75 -14.11 6.73
N ASP A 393 -29.57 -14.16 5.67
CA ASP A 393 -29.08 -14.35 4.31
C ASP A 393 -28.25 -13.16 3.86
N MET A 394 -28.64 -11.92 4.21
CA MET A 394 -27.83 -10.72 3.95
C MET A 394 -26.52 -10.76 4.72
N LYS A 395 -26.55 -11.12 6.00
CA LYS A 395 -25.35 -11.24 6.84
C LYS A 395 -24.39 -12.27 6.26
N THR A 396 -24.89 -13.45 5.90
CA THR A 396 -24.12 -14.51 5.25
C THR A 396 -23.56 -14.04 3.90
N ALA A 397 -24.38 -13.43 3.06
CA ALA A 397 -23.96 -12.96 1.75
C ALA A 397 -22.83 -11.93 1.83
N LEU A 398 -22.93 -10.94 2.73
CA LEU A 398 -21.94 -9.88 2.91
C LEU A 398 -20.69 -10.31 3.68
N SER A 399 -20.71 -11.51 4.29
CA SER A 399 -19.56 -12.07 4.99
C SER A 399 -18.33 -12.24 4.09
N ILE A 400 -18.49 -12.29 2.75
CA ILE A 400 -17.37 -12.31 1.81
C ILE A 400 -16.42 -11.10 1.98
N PHE A 401 -16.92 -9.96 2.47
CA PHE A 401 -16.09 -8.79 2.77
C PHE A 401 -15.30 -8.91 4.08
N MET A 402 -15.51 -9.95 4.87
CA MET A 402 -14.66 -10.29 6.02
C MET A 402 -13.33 -10.90 5.57
N ILE A 403 -13.29 -11.45 4.37
CA ILE A 403 -12.07 -11.95 3.76
C ILE A 403 -11.12 -10.75 3.68
N ASN A 404 -9.92 -10.91 4.19
CA ASN A 404 -8.91 -9.86 4.34
C ASN A 404 -8.37 -9.41 2.97
N SER A 405 -9.27 -8.99 2.09
CA SER A 405 -9.00 -8.52 0.75
C SER A 405 -9.15 -7.02 0.69
N SER A 406 -8.24 -6.35 0.03
CA SER A 406 -8.37 -4.93 -0.26
C SER A 406 -9.59 -4.64 -1.16
N PHE A 407 -10.00 -5.61 -1.97
CA PHE A 407 -11.16 -5.52 -2.86
C PHE A 407 -11.69 -6.91 -3.23
N ILE A 408 -12.89 -6.96 -3.79
CA ILE A 408 -13.52 -8.14 -4.42
C ILE A 408 -13.88 -7.75 -5.85
N LEU A 409 -13.60 -8.63 -6.84
CA LEU A 409 -14.12 -8.43 -8.20
C LEU A 409 -15.60 -8.83 -8.25
N LYS A 410 -16.42 -8.05 -8.94
CA LYS A 410 -17.87 -8.35 -9.05
C LYS A 410 -18.13 -9.74 -9.64
N GLU A 411 -17.34 -10.16 -10.61
CA GLU A 411 -17.40 -11.49 -11.21
C GLU A 411 -16.99 -12.62 -10.27
N GLU A 412 -16.26 -12.35 -9.20
CA GLU A 412 -15.88 -13.34 -8.19
C GLU A 412 -17.00 -13.62 -7.18
N ILE A 413 -17.93 -12.70 -7.00
CA ILE A 413 -19.00 -12.82 -6.00
C ILE A 413 -19.79 -14.13 -6.16
N PRO A 414 -20.27 -14.52 -7.36
CA PRO A 414 -20.98 -15.79 -7.56
C PRO A 414 -20.13 -17.01 -7.22
N ILE A 415 -18.83 -16.90 -7.41
CA ILE A 415 -17.88 -17.98 -7.20
C ILE A 415 -17.59 -18.14 -5.70
N LEU A 416 -17.33 -17.04 -5.01
CA LEU A 416 -17.04 -17.01 -3.58
C LEU A 416 -18.22 -17.52 -2.75
N LEU A 417 -19.45 -17.19 -3.16
CA LEU A 417 -20.65 -17.60 -2.46
C LEU A 417 -21.21 -18.94 -2.93
N ASN A 418 -20.85 -19.37 -4.17
CA ASN A 418 -21.42 -20.57 -4.83
C ASN A 418 -22.96 -20.71 -4.66
N ASN A 419 -23.64 -19.59 -4.58
CA ASN A 419 -25.06 -19.47 -4.37
C ASN A 419 -25.60 -18.26 -5.13
N ASN A 420 -26.40 -18.50 -6.15
CA ASN A 420 -26.94 -17.45 -7.01
C ASN A 420 -27.85 -16.46 -6.24
N MET A 421 -28.59 -16.93 -5.27
CA MET A 421 -29.46 -16.05 -4.45
C MET A 421 -28.61 -15.12 -3.60
N LEU A 422 -27.64 -15.63 -2.84
CA LEU A 422 -26.73 -14.82 -2.03
C LEU A 422 -25.90 -13.85 -2.88
N SER A 423 -25.48 -14.29 -4.06
CA SER A 423 -24.74 -13.43 -5.02
C SER A 423 -25.59 -12.26 -5.50
N THR A 424 -26.86 -12.51 -5.78
CA THR A 424 -27.81 -11.46 -6.15
C THR A 424 -27.99 -10.45 -5.00
N ILE A 425 -28.14 -10.96 -3.76
CA ILE A 425 -28.23 -10.10 -2.57
C ILE A 425 -27.04 -9.16 -2.45
N VAL A 426 -25.81 -9.66 -2.61
CA VAL A 426 -24.59 -8.82 -2.52
C VAL A 426 -24.58 -7.74 -3.62
N LEU A 427 -24.86 -8.14 -4.86
CA LEU A 427 -24.83 -7.20 -5.99
C LEU A 427 -25.91 -6.12 -5.86
N GLU A 428 -27.09 -6.49 -5.37
CA GLU A 428 -28.17 -5.55 -5.07
C GLU A 428 -27.83 -4.64 -3.90
N PHE A 429 -27.20 -5.18 -2.85
CA PHE A 429 -26.77 -4.38 -1.71
C PHE A 429 -25.72 -3.33 -2.12
N ILE A 430 -24.71 -3.72 -2.90
CA ILE A 430 -23.71 -2.78 -3.44
C ILE A 430 -24.38 -1.68 -4.26
N ARG A 431 -25.34 -2.04 -5.11
CA ARG A 431 -26.06 -1.08 -5.94
C ARG A 431 -26.94 -0.14 -5.13
N ASN A 432 -27.60 -0.65 -4.08
CA ASN A 432 -28.52 0.10 -3.25
C ASN A 432 -27.80 0.99 -2.23
N TYR A 433 -26.61 0.60 -1.79
CA TYR A 433 -25.83 1.33 -0.77
C TYR A 433 -24.41 1.68 -1.26
N PRO A 434 -24.27 2.39 -2.40
CA PRO A 434 -22.95 2.67 -3.01
C PRO A 434 -22.03 3.49 -2.09
N TYR A 435 -22.58 4.23 -1.14
CA TYR A 435 -21.80 5.00 -0.17
C TYR A 435 -21.10 4.14 0.91
N LEU A 436 -21.34 2.84 0.97
CA LEU A 436 -20.61 1.89 1.81
C LEU A 436 -19.43 1.25 1.06
N PHE A 437 -19.42 1.37 -0.26
CA PHE A 437 -18.48 0.71 -1.15
C PHE A 437 -17.74 1.71 -2.03
N LYS A 438 -16.46 1.44 -2.25
CA LYS A 438 -15.67 2.08 -3.29
C LYS A 438 -15.60 1.13 -4.47
N GLU A 439 -16.10 1.59 -5.61
CA GLU A 439 -16.05 0.83 -6.85
C GLU A 439 -15.12 1.51 -7.85
N ILE A 440 -14.12 0.75 -8.33
CA ILE A 440 -13.19 1.19 -9.37
C ILE A 440 -13.11 0.05 -10.38
N ASP A 441 -13.54 0.30 -11.60
CA ASP A 441 -13.74 -0.74 -12.62
C ASP A 441 -14.69 -1.85 -12.11
N SER A 442 -14.26 -3.11 -12.08
CA SER A 442 -15.06 -4.20 -11.49
C SER A 442 -14.72 -4.48 -10.01
N ARG A 443 -13.79 -3.72 -9.42
CA ARG A 443 -13.31 -3.90 -8.04
C ARG A 443 -14.20 -3.20 -7.05
N VAL A 444 -14.62 -3.91 -6.04
CA VAL A 444 -15.45 -3.41 -4.94
C VAL A 444 -14.70 -3.57 -3.62
N SER A 445 -14.56 -2.49 -2.89
CA SER A 445 -13.98 -2.47 -1.54
C SER A 445 -14.86 -1.70 -0.57
N LEU A 446 -14.71 -1.94 0.73
CA LEU A 446 -15.41 -1.18 1.75
C LEU A 446 -14.78 0.21 1.91
N ILE A 447 -15.61 1.25 1.99
CA ILE A 447 -15.12 2.62 2.20
C ILE A 447 -14.64 2.80 3.64
N HIS A 448 -15.32 2.17 4.61
CA HIS A 448 -15.04 2.38 6.01
C HIS A 448 -14.76 1.07 6.74
N ASP A 449 -13.68 1.04 7.50
CA ASP A 449 -13.20 -0.14 8.24
C ASP A 449 -14.20 -0.63 9.32
N SER A 450 -15.06 0.26 9.83
CA SER A 450 -16.07 -0.13 10.81
C SER A 450 -17.05 -1.18 10.28
N PHE A 451 -17.38 -1.16 8.97
CA PHE A 451 -18.25 -2.17 8.40
C PHE A 451 -17.55 -3.54 8.35
N ASN A 452 -16.27 -3.57 8.00
CA ASN A 452 -15.49 -4.81 8.08
C ASN A 452 -15.42 -5.34 9.54
N THR A 453 -15.18 -4.43 10.49
CA THR A 453 -15.14 -4.78 11.91
C THR A 453 -16.48 -5.33 12.39
N TYR A 454 -17.59 -4.69 11.99
CA TYR A 454 -18.94 -5.17 12.30
C TYR A 454 -19.17 -6.58 11.74
N LEU A 455 -18.89 -6.80 10.45
CA LEU A 455 -19.05 -8.10 9.80
C LEU A 455 -18.23 -9.20 10.51
N ARG A 456 -17.00 -8.92 10.89
CA ARG A 456 -16.12 -9.86 11.62
C ARG A 456 -16.66 -10.23 13.00
N ASN A 457 -17.39 -9.34 13.63
CA ASN A 457 -18.02 -9.57 14.94
C ASN A 457 -19.34 -10.36 14.83
N LEU A 458 -19.87 -10.53 13.61
CA LEU A 458 -21.02 -11.39 13.39
C LEU A 458 -20.66 -12.85 13.69
N LYS A 459 -21.47 -13.50 14.51
CA LYS A 459 -21.36 -14.95 14.74
C LYS A 459 -22.09 -15.69 13.62
N LEU A 460 -21.40 -15.83 12.49
CA LEU A 460 -21.90 -16.64 11.36
C LEU A 460 -21.38 -18.09 11.48
N PRO A 461 -22.11 -19.06 10.91
CA PRO A 461 -21.61 -20.42 10.81
C PRO A 461 -20.28 -20.47 10.05
N ASP A 462 -19.27 -21.14 10.62
CA ASP A 462 -17.93 -21.27 10.04
C ASP A 462 -17.96 -21.94 8.65
N ASP A 463 -18.92 -22.81 8.42
CA ASP A 463 -19.08 -23.58 7.18
C ASP A 463 -19.27 -22.69 5.94
N ASP A 464 -19.97 -21.56 6.06
CA ASP A 464 -20.24 -20.66 4.93
C ASP A 464 -18.99 -19.89 4.49
N LEU A 465 -18.11 -19.52 5.43
CA LEU A 465 -16.84 -18.85 5.15
C LEU A 465 -15.78 -19.81 4.64
N GLU A 466 -15.73 -21.01 5.19
CA GLU A 466 -14.77 -22.04 4.78
C GLU A 466 -15.04 -22.53 3.37
N TYR A 467 -16.30 -22.55 2.96
CA TYR A 467 -16.68 -22.95 1.61
C TYR A 467 -16.05 -22.07 0.53
N GLY A 468 -16.19 -20.74 0.63
CA GLY A 468 -15.59 -19.81 -0.34
C GLY A 468 -14.06 -19.94 -0.40
N ARG A 469 -13.41 -20.09 0.78
CA ARG A 469 -11.97 -20.30 0.86
C ARG A 469 -11.52 -21.56 0.12
N ASN A 470 -12.17 -22.69 0.39
CA ASN A 470 -11.84 -23.96 -0.26
C ASN A 470 -12.08 -23.92 -1.76
N HIS A 471 -13.12 -23.21 -2.20
CA HIS A 471 -13.40 -23.07 -3.63
C HIS A 471 -12.30 -22.27 -4.34
N VAL A 472 -11.87 -21.12 -3.79
CA VAL A 472 -10.77 -20.31 -4.35
C VAL A 472 -9.46 -21.10 -4.36
N PHE A 473 -9.13 -21.81 -3.28
CA PHE A 473 -7.95 -22.66 -3.25
C PHE A 473 -7.99 -23.73 -4.34
N THR A 474 -9.12 -24.41 -4.51
CA THR A 474 -9.30 -25.44 -5.55
C THR A 474 -9.17 -24.83 -6.94
N SER A 475 -9.73 -23.65 -7.19
CA SER A 475 -9.64 -22.94 -8.47
C SER A 475 -8.19 -22.53 -8.78
N ILE A 476 -7.45 -22.04 -7.81
CA ILE A 476 -6.01 -21.77 -7.97
C ILE A 476 -5.27 -23.07 -8.30
N MET A 477 -5.56 -24.15 -7.57
CA MET A 477 -4.94 -25.46 -7.83
C MET A 477 -5.32 -26.05 -9.19
N ASN A 478 -6.43 -25.64 -9.80
CA ASN A 478 -6.85 -25.99 -11.15
C ASN A 478 -6.35 -25.02 -12.23
N GLN A 479 -5.44 -24.10 -11.90
CA GLN A 479 -4.87 -23.09 -12.81
C GLN A 479 -5.86 -22.01 -13.26
N GLU A 480 -6.86 -21.71 -12.45
CA GLU A 480 -7.73 -20.58 -12.68
C GLU A 480 -7.08 -19.31 -12.11
N PHE A 481 -6.11 -18.77 -12.83
CA PHE A 481 -5.25 -17.66 -12.40
C PHE A 481 -6.01 -16.42 -11.97
N ARG A 482 -7.23 -16.19 -12.47
CA ARG A 482 -8.10 -15.08 -12.07
C ARG A 482 -8.41 -15.02 -10.56
N TYR A 483 -8.10 -16.07 -9.81
CA TYR A 483 -8.27 -16.10 -8.36
C TYR A 483 -6.97 -15.89 -7.58
N LEU A 484 -5.86 -15.64 -8.25
CA LEU A 484 -4.59 -15.40 -7.57
C LEU A 484 -4.62 -14.19 -6.65
N SER A 485 -5.41 -13.17 -6.97
CA SER A 485 -5.60 -12.00 -6.08
C SER A 485 -6.18 -12.38 -4.72
N ARG A 486 -6.80 -13.54 -4.61
CA ARG A 486 -7.35 -14.08 -3.36
C ARG A 486 -6.35 -14.89 -2.55
N PHE A 487 -5.23 -15.27 -3.15
CA PHE A 487 -4.27 -16.14 -2.48
C PHE A 487 -3.77 -15.55 -1.16
N GLY A 488 -3.41 -14.27 -1.15
CA GLY A 488 -2.92 -13.58 0.05
C GLY A 488 -4.02 -13.21 1.05
N THR A 489 -5.28 -13.22 0.63
CA THR A 489 -6.42 -12.79 1.47
C THR A 489 -7.03 -13.91 2.29
N PHE A 490 -6.86 -15.15 1.84
CA PHE A 490 -7.24 -16.32 2.63
C PHE A 490 -6.09 -16.68 3.55
N SER A 491 -6.38 -16.89 4.83
CA SER A 491 -5.43 -17.50 5.76
C SER A 491 -5.17 -18.93 5.32
N MET A 492 -4.30 -19.07 4.31
CA MET A 492 -3.85 -20.39 3.88
C MET A 492 -2.96 -21.01 4.94
N THR A 493 -3.15 -22.29 5.17
CA THR A 493 -2.21 -23.05 6.00
C THR A 493 -0.86 -23.14 5.30
N ASP A 494 0.22 -23.34 6.06
CA ASP A 494 1.56 -23.56 5.48
C ASP A 494 1.57 -24.74 4.52
N TYR A 495 0.70 -25.73 4.75
CA TYR A 495 0.53 -26.86 3.86
C TYR A 495 -0.06 -26.44 2.50
N ASP A 496 -1.09 -25.60 2.50
CA ASP A 496 -1.72 -25.07 1.28
C ASP A 496 -0.74 -24.22 0.48
N LYS A 497 0.00 -23.32 1.14
CA LYS A 497 1.04 -22.50 0.53
C LYS A 497 2.10 -23.35 -0.17
N LYS A 498 2.60 -24.40 0.51
CA LYS A 498 3.58 -25.33 -0.06
C LYS A 498 3.05 -26.06 -1.30
N ASN A 499 1.78 -26.47 -1.29
CA ASN A 499 1.16 -27.12 -2.45
C ASN A 499 1.05 -26.16 -3.64
N VAL A 500 0.64 -24.92 -3.43
CA VAL A 500 0.57 -23.90 -4.49
C VAL A 500 1.97 -23.63 -5.03
N ILE A 501 2.98 -23.42 -4.18
CA ILE A 501 4.37 -23.19 -4.61
C ILE A 501 4.86 -24.38 -5.45
N LYS A 502 4.65 -25.60 -4.97
CA LYS A 502 5.07 -26.81 -5.69
C LYS A 502 4.42 -26.90 -7.06
N LYS A 503 3.15 -26.54 -7.19
CA LYS A 503 2.44 -26.54 -8.47
C LYS A 503 2.99 -25.48 -9.42
N TYR A 504 3.12 -24.25 -8.97
CA TYR A 504 3.59 -23.12 -9.77
C TYR A 504 5.12 -23.10 -9.97
N SER A 505 5.85 -24.01 -9.37
CA SER A 505 7.28 -24.22 -9.66
C SER A 505 7.52 -24.93 -11.01
N ASN A 506 6.49 -25.20 -11.81
CA ASN A 506 6.61 -25.74 -13.16
C ASN A 506 6.70 -24.59 -14.18
N LEU A 507 7.75 -24.62 -15.04
CA LEU A 507 8.03 -23.54 -16.00
C LEU A 507 6.88 -23.30 -16.98
N LEU A 508 6.20 -24.35 -17.44
CA LEU A 508 5.08 -24.22 -18.36
C LEU A 508 3.92 -23.47 -17.73
N ILE A 509 3.57 -23.84 -16.49
CA ILE A 509 2.49 -23.19 -15.74
C ILE A 509 2.86 -21.74 -15.42
N PHE A 510 4.13 -21.49 -15.09
CA PHE A 510 4.61 -20.14 -14.85
C PHE A 510 4.51 -19.26 -16.11
N ASN A 511 4.91 -19.79 -17.27
CA ASN A 511 4.79 -19.08 -18.54
C ASN A 511 3.32 -18.81 -18.90
N GLU A 512 2.43 -19.80 -18.73
CA GLU A 512 0.99 -19.60 -18.90
C GLU A 512 0.43 -18.51 -17.98
N LEU A 513 0.90 -18.45 -16.72
CA LEU A 513 0.55 -17.40 -15.79
C LEU A 513 0.98 -16.02 -16.30
N MET A 514 2.21 -15.92 -16.80
CA MET A 514 2.76 -14.65 -17.32
C MET A 514 2.13 -14.22 -18.64
N GLU A 515 1.70 -15.19 -19.48
CA GLU A 515 1.04 -14.92 -20.77
C GLU A 515 -0.46 -14.67 -20.65
N SER A 516 -1.06 -15.01 -19.51
CA SER A 516 -2.53 -14.99 -19.34
C SER A 516 -3.14 -13.60 -19.21
N HIS A 517 -2.42 -12.52 -19.44
CA HIS A 517 -2.86 -11.11 -19.33
C HIS A 517 -3.58 -10.78 -18.03
N TYR A 518 -3.27 -11.54 -16.98
CA TYR A 518 -3.91 -11.33 -15.68
C TYR A 518 -3.46 -10.03 -15.04
N ASP A 519 -4.43 -9.44 -14.39
CA ASP A 519 -4.31 -8.25 -13.58
C ASP A 519 -3.02 -8.32 -12.73
N PHE A 520 -2.21 -7.31 -12.91
CA PHE A 520 -0.96 -7.11 -12.20
C PHE A 520 -1.08 -7.29 -10.69
N ASP A 521 -2.15 -6.74 -10.10
CA ASP A 521 -2.39 -6.83 -8.67
C ASP A 521 -2.54 -8.28 -8.20
N SER A 522 -3.15 -9.14 -9.02
CA SER A 522 -3.33 -10.55 -8.72
C SER A 522 -2.00 -11.30 -8.65
N ILE A 523 -1.11 -11.04 -9.60
CA ILE A 523 0.22 -11.69 -9.63
C ILE A 523 1.09 -11.15 -8.49
N ARG A 524 1.01 -9.86 -8.20
CA ARG A 524 1.71 -9.20 -7.10
C ARG A 524 1.29 -9.79 -5.75
N GLU A 525 -0.01 -9.87 -5.49
CA GLU A 525 -0.53 -10.42 -4.24
C GLU A 525 -0.17 -11.90 -4.07
N PHE A 526 -0.21 -12.66 -5.15
CA PHE A 526 0.28 -14.03 -5.17
C PHE A 526 1.77 -14.09 -4.79
N TYR A 527 2.61 -13.24 -5.42
CA TYR A 527 4.04 -13.20 -5.10
C TYR A 527 4.29 -12.86 -3.63
N PHE A 528 3.64 -11.82 -3.09
CA PHE A 528 3.83 -11.46 -1.69
C PHE A 528 3.34 -12.55 -0.73
N ALA A 529 2.26 -13.22 -1.05
CA ALA A 529 1.73 -14.30 -0.22
C ALA A 529 2.66 -15.51 -0.14
N ILE A 530 3.43 -15.79 -1.20
CA ILE A 530 4.33 -16.95 -1.28
C ILE A 530 5.81 -16.59 -1.10
N ARG A 531 6.17 -15.30 -1.03
CA ARG A 531 7.56 -14.84 -1.02
C ARG A 531 8.39 -15.50 0.08
N ASP A 532 7.92 -15.46 1.31
CA ASP A 532 8.63 -16.00 2.47
C ASP A 532 8.80 -17.53 2.36
N GLU A 533 7.81 -18.20 1.78
CA GLU A 533 7.87 -19.63 1.51
C GLU A 533 8.86 -19.96 0.36
N LEU A 534 8.92 -19.11 -0.69
CA LEU A 534 9.88 -19.24 -1.77
C LEU A 534 11.33 -19.07 -1.28
N GLU A 535 11.56 -18.14 -0.35
CA GLU A 535 12.87 -17.91 0.25
C GLU A 535 13.30 -19.07 1.15
N ASN A 536 12.35 -19.64 1.88
CA ASN A 536 12.59 -20.77 2.81
C ASN A 536 12.51 -22.15 2.15
N PHE A 537 12.11 -22.23 0.87
CA PHE A 537 11.98 -23.50 0.16
C PHE A 537 13.35 -24.04 -0.21
N GLN A 538 14.00 -24.73 0.75
CA GLN A 538 15.16 -25.58 0.47
C GLN A 538 14.67 -26.95 0.00
N ASP A 539 15.28 -27.48 -1.06
CA ASP A 539 14.94 -28.75 -1.74
C ASP A 539 14.86 -29.94 -0.81
#